data_64063f9b704b8aeebed7d3e51b7b59a7
#
_entry.id   64063f9b704b8aeebed7d3e51b7b59a7
#
_cell.length_a   1.000
_cell.length_b   1.000
_cell.length_c   1.000
_cell.angle_alpha   90.00
_cell.angle_beta   90.00
_cell.angle_gamma   90.00
#
_symmetry.space_group_name_H-M   'P 1'
#
loop_
_entity.id
_entity.type
_entity.pdbx_description
1 polymer ?
#
loop_
_entity_poly.entity_id
_entity_poly.type
_entity_poly.pdbx_seq_one_letter_code
_entity_poly.pdbx_strand_id
1 'polypeptide(L)'
;MKKVGIQLPRQANPEAVEIRYSLELEALSPIAEIIEVDASTPEEFAEGVKDMDAIITSWGFRIDAELISKLNKCVVIGVGSVGVDMVDIEAATAAGIVVTNVPDVFIEEVADHAMMMLLAAGRRMKLM
;
A
#
# COMPACT_ATOMS: atom_id res chain seq x y z
N MET A 1 -17.48 -10.82 11.18
CA MET A 1 -17.10 -10.39 9.82
C MET A 1 -15.60 -10.19 9.82
N LYS A 2 -14.89 -10.47 8.73
CA LYS A 2 -13.46 -10.24 8.62
C LYS A 2 -13.18 -8.73 8.63
N LYS A 3 -12.06 -8.30 9.20
CA LYS A 3 -11.67 -6.89 9.31
C LYS A 3 -10.51 -6.60 8.38
N VAL A 4 -10.66 -5.58 7.55
CA VAL A 4 -9.62 -5.12 6.62
C VAL A 4 -9.21 -3.71 7.01
N GLY A 5 -7.96 -3.56 7.42
CA GLY A 5 -7.36 -2.25 7.68
C GLY A 5 -6.88 -1.60 6.38
N ILE A 6 -7.34 -0.42 6.06
CA ILE A 6 -6.82 0.40 4.95
C ILE A 6 -6.00 1.53 5.54
N GLN A 7 -4.73 1.58 5.15
CA GLN A 7 -3.85 2.67 5.56
C GLN A 7 -4.21 3.95 4.80
N LEU A 8 -4.57 5.00 5.54
CA LEU A 8 -4.76 6.31 4.95
C LEU A 8 -3.42 6.96 4.57
N PRO A 9 -3.33 7.60 3.41
CA PRO A 9 -2.15 8.36 3.05
C PRO A 9 -1.99 9.57 3.99
N ARG A 10 -0.76 9.83 4.40
CA ARG A 10 -0.43 11.07 5.15
C ARG A 10 -0.92 12.28 4.37
N GLN A 11 -1.73 13.14 4.99
CA GLN A 11 -2.30 14.37 4.42
C GLN A 11 -3.39 14.18 3.34
N ALA A 12 -4.11 13.07 3.34
CA ALA A 12 -5.23 12.94 2.42
C ALA A 12 -6.41 13.82 2.86
N ASN A 13 -6.92 14.62 1.93
CA ASN A 13 -8.26 15.19 2.05
C ASN A 13 -9.28 14.03 2.12
N PRO A 14 -10.28 14.05 3.03
CA PRO A 14 -11.30 13.00 3.12
C PRO A 14 -11.94 12.63 1.78
N GLU A 15 -12.23 13.62 0.92
CA GLU A 15 -12.76 13.37 -0.43
C GLU A 15 -11.79 12.59 -1.34
N ALA A 16 -10.46 12.76 -1.15
CA ALA A 16 -9.46 12.04 -1.92
C ALA A 16 -9.32 10.58 -1.49
N VAL A 17 -9.65 10.25 -0.24
CA VAL A 17 -9.62 8.88 0.29
C VAL A 17 -10.71 8.04 -0.38
N GLU A 18 -11.92 8.56 -0.46
CA GLU A 18 -13.07 7.87 -1.06
C GLU A 18 -12.83 7.57 -2.55
N ILE A 19 -12.24 8.51 -3.28
CA ILE A 19 -11.86 8.31 -4.69
C ILE A 19 -10.71 7.29 -4.83
N ARG A 20 -9.72 7.34 -3.94
CA ARG A 20 -8.51 6.51 -4.04
C ARG A 20 -8.78 5.02 -3.80
N TYR A 21 -9.68 4.69 -2.90
CA TYR A 21 -9.99 3.31 -2.51
C TYR A 21 -11.38 2.87 -2.95
N SER A 22 -11.99 3.55 -3.93
CA SER A 22 -13.35 3.25 -4.38
C SER A 22 -13.51 1.81 -4.87
N LEU A 23 -12.53 1.26 -5.57
CA LEU A 23 -12.55 -0.11 -6.07
C LEU A 23 -12.42 -1.12 -4.95
N GLU A 24 -11.51 -0.89 -4.01
CA GLU A 24 -11.31 -1.72 -2.83
C GLU A 24 -12.55 -1.71 -1.93
N LEU A 25 -13.15 -0.54 -1.72
CA LEU A 25 -14.38 -0.39 -0.96
C LEU A 25 -15.54 -1.13 -1.63
N GLU A 26 -15.71 -0.98 -2.94
CA GLU A 26 -16.75 -1.68 -3.69
C GLU A 26 -16.60 -3.21 -3.60
N ALA A 27 -15.37 -3.70 -3.78
CA ALA A 27 -15.08 -5.13 -3.78
C ALA A 27 -15.18 -5.78 -2.39
N LEU A 28 -14.78 -5.08 -1.34
CA LEU A 28 -14.61 -5.66 -0.02
C LEU A 28 -15.79 -5.41 0.93
N SER A 29 -16.52 -4.30 0.78
CA SER A 29 -17.64 -3.97 1.68
C SER A 29 -18.71 -5.06 1.80
N PRO A 30 -19.01 -5.88 0.75
CA PRO A 30 -19.97 -6.97 0.89
C PRO A 30 -19.50 -8.13 1.76
N ILE A 31 -18.18 -8.30 1.96
CA ILE A 31 -17.57 -9.49 2.58
C ILE A 31 -16.75 -9.18 3.84
N ALA A 32 -16.38 -7.92 4.06
CA ALA A 32 -15.53 -7.51 5.17
C ALA A 32 -15.96 -6.16 5.75
N GLU A 33 -15.60 -5.94 7.01
CA GLU A 33 -15.64 -4.63 7.65
C GLU A 33 -14.37 -3.87 7.29
N ILE A 34 -14.51 -2.73 6.65
CA ILE A 34 -13.38 -1.87 6.28
C ILE A 34 -13.11 -0.89 7.41
N ILE A 35 -11.88 -0.82 7.84
CA ILE A 35 -11.42 0.09 8.89
C ILE A 35 -10.33 0.97 8.33
N GLU A 36 -10.60 2.25 8.25
CA GLU A 36 -9.62 3.26 7.87
C GLU A 36 -8.67 3.49 9.04
N VAL A 37 -7.38 3.29 8.81
CA VAL A 37 -6.35 3.49 9.82
C VAL A 37 -5.63 4.79 9.54
N ASP A 38 -6.05 5.82 10.27
CA ASP A 38 -5.39 7.13 10.29
C ASP A 38 -4.34 7.13 11.41
N ALA A 39 -3.07 7.17 11.03
CA ALA A 39 -1.94 7.10 11.96
C ALA A 39 -0.90 8.16 11.59
N SER A 40 -0.38 8.81 12.62
CA SER A 40 0.68 9.81 12.48
C SER A 40 2.08 9.22 12.71
N THR A 41 2.14 8.10 13.41
CA THR A 41 3.40 7.39 13.74
C THR A 41 3.32 5.91 13.37
N PRO A 42 4.46 5.24 13.16
CA PRO A 42 4.50 3.79 12.94
C PRO A 42 3.86 2.98 14.07
N GLU A 43 4.01 3.45 15.31
CA GLU A 43 3.47 2.80 16.50
C GLU A 43 1.93 2.87 16.52
N GLU A 44 1.36 4.03 16.20
CA GLU A 44 -0.08 4.20 16.06
C GLU A 44 -0.64 3.32 14.94
N PHE A 45 0.09 3.23 13.82
CA PHE A 45 -0.29 2.36 12.71
C PHE A 45 -0.28 0.89 13.13
N ALA A 46 0.79 0.43 13.78
CA ALA A 46 0.90 -0.94 14.27
C ALA A 46 -0.25 -1.29 15.23
N GLU A 47 -0.60 -0.39 16.15
CA GLU A 47 -1.72 -0.57 17.08
C GLU A 47 -3.06 -0.62 16.32
N GLY A 48 -3.24 0.22 15.31
CA GLY A 48 -4.45 0.25 14.49
C GLY A 48 -4.68 -1.02 13.67
N VAL A 49 -3.60 -1.68 13.23
CA VAL A 49 -3.71 -2.87 12.36
C VAL A 49 -3.53 -4.21 13.07
N LYS A 50 -3.13 -4.24 14.33
CA LYS A 50 -2.77 -5.47 15.07
C LYS A 50 -3.83 -6.57 15.04
N ASP A 51 -5.11 -6.18 15.04
CA ASP A 51 -6.26 -7.08 15.07
C ASP A 51 -7.02 -7.16 13.76
N MET A 52 -6.39 -6.76 12.65
CA MET A 52 -6.95 -6.88 11.30
C MET A 52 -6.68 -8.27 10.73
N ASP A 53 -7.64 -8.80 9.99
CA ASP A 53 -7.48 -10.05 9.22
C ASP A 53 -6.69 -9.83 7.93
N ALA A 54 -6.77 -8.62 7.37
CA ALA A 54 -6.02 -8.19 6.19
C ALA A 54 -5.63 -6.72 6.30
N ILE A 55 -4.58 -6.32 5.59
CA ILE A 55 -4.12 -4.93 5.52
C ILE A 55 -3.99 -4.55 4.04
N ILE A 56 -4.52 -3.39 3.67
CA ILE A 56 -4.25 -2.75 2.38
C ILE A 56 -3.37 -1.53 2.64
N THR A 57 -2.22 -1.52 2.01
CA THR A 57 -1.24 -0.44 2.10
C THR A 57 -0.79 0.01 0.71
N SER A 58 -0.23 1.21 0.64
CA SER A 58 0.38 1.75 -0.58
C SER A 58 1.63 2.53 -0.15
N TRP A 59 1.59 3.85 -0.25
CA TRP A 59 2.66 4.74 0.21
C TRP A 59 2.36 5.21 1.65
N GLY A 60 3.04 4.67 2.64
CA GLY A 60 2.76 5.02 4.03
C GLY A 60 3.87 4.56 4.97
N PHE A 61 3.50 3.92 6.06
CA PHE A 61 4.45 3.33 6.98
C PHE A 61 4.98 1.99 6.45
N ARG A 62 6.26 1.74 6.71
CA ARG A 62 6.86 0.45 6.42
C ARG A 62 6.25 -0.63 7.33
N ILE A 63 5.93 -1.76 6.74
CA ILE A 63 5.50 -2.96 7.46
C ILE A 63 6.74 -3.85 7.62
N ASP A 64 7.51 -3.56 8.64
CA ASP A 64 8.73 -4.29 8.97
C ASP A 64 8.48 -5.52 9.86
N ALA A 65 9.55 -6.25 10.20
CA ALA A 65 9.47 -7.44 11.04
C ALA A 65 8.89 -7.14 12.42
N GLU A 66 9.16 -5.96 12.99
CA GLU A 66 8.62 -5.57 14.30
C GLU A 66 7.10 -5.41 14.23
N LEU A 67 6.58 -4.69 13.22
CA LEU A 67 5.15 -4.54 13.02
C LEU A 67 4.49 -5.90 12.75
N ILE A 68 5.07 -6.72 11.87
CA ILE A 68 4.57 -8.05 11.54
C ILE A 68 4.45 -8.92 12.80
N SER A 69 5.40 -8.83 13.71
CA SER A 69 5.37 -9.59 14.97
C SER A 69 4.22 -9.22 15.89
N LYS A 70 3.62 -8.04 15.71
CA LYS A 70 2.48 -7.53 16.47
C LYS A 70 1.11 -7.89 15.86
N LEU A 71 1.10 -8.46 14.65
CA LEU A 71 -0.13 -8.84 13.97
C LEU A 71 -0.67 -10.16 14.53
N ASN A 72 -1.86 -10.12 15.14
CA ASN A 72 -2.42 -11.27 15.82
C ASN A 72 -3.10 -12.30 14.90
N LYS A 73 -3.65 -11.84 13.77
CA LYS A 73 -4.49 -12.69 12.90
C LYS A 73 -4.47 -12.32 11.43
N CYS A 74 -3.56 -11.42 11.03
CA CYS A 74 -3.43 -11.02 9.65
C CYS A 74 -2.96 -12.19 8.78
N VAL A 75 -3.64 -12.43 7.67
CA VAL A 75 -3.33 -13.50 6.73
C VAL A 75 -2.88 -12.98 5.37
N VAL A 76 -3.16 -11.69 5.06
CA VAL A 76 -2.79 -11.10 3.77
C VAL A 76 -2.50 -9.60 3.92
N ILE A 77 -1.46 -9.16 3.21
CA ILE A 77 -1.12 -7.75 3.02
C ILE A 77 -1.18 -7.44 1.53
N GLY A 78 -2.15 -6.61 1.13
CA GLY A 78 -2.29 -6.10 -0.22
C GLY A 78 -1.52 -4.79 -0.39
N VAL A 79 -0.57 -4.76 -1.32
CA VAL A 79 0.23 -3.57 -1.62
C VAL A 79 -0.28 -2.94 -2.92
N GLY A 80 -0.86 -1.76 -2.84
CA GLY A 80 -1.40 -1.00 -3.97
C GLY A 80 -0.32 -0.31 -4.81
N SER A 81 0.80 -1.00 -5.06
CA SER A 81 1.90 -0.53 -5.90
C SER A 81 2.62 -1.70 -6.57
N VAL A 82 3.45 -1.40 -7.57
CA VAL A 82 4.29 -2.40 -8.24
C VAL A 82 5.36 -2.94 -7.30
N GLY A 83 6.09 -2.04 -6.65
CA GLY A 83 7.13 -2.40 -5.68
C GLY A 83 6.54 -2.81 -4.33
N VAL A 84 7.23 -3.72 -3.66
CA VAL A 84 6.87 -4.24 -2.33
C VAL A 84 7.89 -3.87 -1.25
N ASP A 85 8.76 -2.90 -1.53
CA ASP A 85 9.85 -2.47 -0.64
C ASP A 85 9.37 -1.99 0.74
N MET A 86 8.09 -1.64 0.83
CA MET A 86 7.46 -1.20 2.07
C MET A 86 7.10 -2.35 3.02
N VAL A 87 7.23 -3.61 2.56
CA VAL A 87 6.90 -4.80 3.36
C VAL A 87 8.14 -5.67 3.50
N ASP A 88 8.42 -6.13 4.70
CA ASP A 88 9.43 -7.16 4.95
C ASP A 88 8.86 -8.53 4.54
N ILE A 89 9.20 -8.94 3.32
CA ILE A 89 8.69 -10.16 2.70
C ILE A 89 9.16 -11.41 3.45
N GLU A 90 10.39 -11.41 3.96
CA GLU A 90 10.93 -12.55 4.70
C GLU A 90 10.18 -12.74 6.03
N ALA A 91 9.96 -11.66 6.76
CA ALA A 91 9.20 -11.68 8.00
C ALA A 91 7.73 -12.07 7.76
N ALA A 92 7.09 -11.53 6.70
CA ALA A 92 5.72 -11.90 6.34
C ALA A 92 5.61 -13.39 6.00
N THR A 93 6.55 -13.92 5.22
CA THR A 93 6.62 -15.35 4.88
C THR A 93 6.79 -16.22 6.12
N ALA A 94 7.70 -15.84 7.02
CA ALA A 94 7.91 -16.56 8.28
C ALA A 94 6.68 -16.55 9.19
N ALA A 95 5.87 -15.46 9.14
CA ALA A 95 4.60 -15.34 9.85
C ALA A 95 3.42 -16.02 9.15
N GLY A 96 3.61 -16.59 7.95
CA GLY A 96 2.55 -17.19 7.15
C GLY A 96 1.58 -16.19 6.52
N ILE A 97 2.01 -14.94 6.34
CA ILE A 97 1.22 -13.85 5.77
C ILE A 97 1.52 -13.76 4.25
N VAL A 98 0.48 -13.83 3.43
CA VAL A 98 0.61 -13.64 1.99
C VAL A 98 0.75 -12.16 1.66
N VAL A 99 1.72 -11.79 0.83
CA VAL A 99 1.87 -10.42 0.31
C VAL A 99 1.52 -10.41 -1.18
N THR A 100 0.63 -9.51 -1.56
CA THR A 100 0.23 -9.29 -2.95
C THR A 100 0.57 -7.87 -3.38
N ASN A 101 0.78 -7.68 -4.68
CA ASN A 101 1.04 -6.36 -5.27
C ASN A 101 0.24 -6.17 -6.57
N VAL A 102 0.41 -5.03 -7.22
CA VAL A 102 -0.18 -4.70 -8.53
C VAL A 102 0.95 -4.65 -9.56
N PRO A 103 1.29 -5.78 -10.22
CA PRO A 103 2.56 -5.91 -10.92
C PRO A 103 2.66 -5.09 -12.23
N ASP A 104 1.59 -4.95 -12.97
CA ASP A 104 1.63 -4.48 -14.36
C ASP A 104 0.99 -3.09 -14.59
N VAL A 105 1.00 -2.25 -13.56
CA VAL A 105 0.49 -0.88 -13.63
C VAL A 105 1.62 0.09 -13.98
N PHE A 106 1.33 1.04 -14.88
CA PHE A 106 2.24 2.12 -15.31
C PHE A 106 3.50 1.68 -16.08
N ILE A 107 3.53 0.48 -16.67
CA ILE A 107 4.70 0.01 -17.44
C ILE A 107 4.95 0.92 -18.64
N GLU A 108 3.92 1.23 -19.42
CA GLU A 108 4.03 2.06 -20.61
C GLU A 108 4.38 3.51 -20.25
N GLU A 109 3.71 4.08 -19.25
CA GLU A 109 3.97 5.44 -18.79
C GLU A 109 5.40 5.62 -18.27
N VAL A 110 5.92 4.66 -17.53
CA VAL A 110 7.31 4.69 -17.04
C VAL A 110 8.29 4.53 -18.20
N ALA A 111 8.04 3.62 -19.14
CA ALA A 111 8.89 3.41 -20.30
C ALA A 111 8.92 4.65 -21.20
N ASP A 112 7.78 5.23 -21.51
CA ASP A 112 7.65 6.44 -22.34
C ASP A 112 8.33 7.62 -21.67
N HIS A 113 8.15 7.80 -20.37
CA HIS A 113 8.83 8.86 -19.63
C HIS A 113 10.34 8.69 -19.62
N ALA A 114 10.84 7.48 -19.43
CA ALA A 114 12.27 7.18 -19.50
C ALA A 114 12.85 7.48 -20.89
N MET A 115 12.15 7.10 -21.96
CA MET A 115 12.55 7.41 -23.34
C MET A 115 12.51 8.93 -23.61
N MET A 116 11.48 9.61 -23.15
CA MET A 116 11.39 11.07 -23.26
C MET A 116 12.59 11.75 -22.58
N MET A 117 12.93 11.33 -21.36
CA MET A 117 14.07 11.87 -20.60
C MET A 117 15.40 11.62 -21.33
N LEU A 118 15.59 10.42 -21.90
CA LEU A 118 16.77 10.07 -22.68
C LEU A 118 16.93 10.98 -23.91
N LEU A 119 15.87 11.17 -24.68
CA LEU A 119 15.86 12.02 -25.85
C LEU A 119 16.08 13.50 -25.49
N ALA A 120 15.44 13.98 -24.43
CA ALA A 120 15.60 15.34 -23.92
C ALA A 120 17.06 15.61 -23.49
N ALA A 121 17.69 14.67 -22.79
CA ALA A 121 19.08 14.75 -22.38
C ALA A 121 20.03 14.77 -23.60
N GLY A 122 19.82 13.88 -24.56
CA GLY A 122 20.60 13.80 -25.78
C GLY A 122 20.50 15.07 -26.65
N ARG A 123 19.38 15.77 -26.61
CA ARG A 123 19.15 17.03 -27.31
C ARG A 123 19.48 18.27 -26.46
N ARG A 124 19.98 18.09 -25.24
CA ARG A 124 20.27 19.16 -24.27
C ARG A 124 19.09 20.10 -24.03
N MET A 125 17.88 19.56 -24.05
CA MET A 125 16.67 20.33 -23.72
C MET A 125 16.69 20.67 -22.23
N LYS A 126 16.52 21.97 -21.92
CA LYS A 126 16.28 22.39 -20.53
C LYS A 126 14.81 22.14 -20.21
N LEU A 127 14.54 21.39 -19.17
CA LEU A 127 13.23 21.38 -18.55
C LEU A 127 13.04 22.76 -17.89
N MET A 128 12.10 23.54 -18.39
CA MET A 128 11.71 24.82 -17.79
C MET A 128 10.79 24.55 -16.61
#